data_22b7d81d531139a8782d4ed8ad6665e4
#
_entry.id   22b7d81d531139a8782d4ed8ad6665e4
#
_cell.length_a   1.000
_cell.length_b   1.000
_cell.length_c   1.000
_cell.angle_alpha   90.00
_cell.angle_beta   90.00
_cell.angle_gamma   90.00
#
_symmetry.space_group_name_H-M   'P 1'
#
loop_
_entity.id
_entity.type
_entity.pdbx_description
1 polymer ?
#
loop_
_entity_poly.entity_id
_entity_poly.type
_entity_poly.pdbx_seq_one_letter_code
_entity_poly.pdbx_strand_id
1 'polypeptide(L)'
;MATWVTHLIIADAVMNQFPKLDRRGFCVGNIAPDCNVENEDWTAFTPSREVTHWMQGERKKASDCDAFCQKYIVEHRDKIKSAEEYAFLLGYYSHLMTDAAFQAFIRDENRVKAVWKRIKENSELSQQCTGMEETWDSIKKLVSKGGRMREIYTLEAEYLQQHPDSGYLTEILPLKEFPDYIDYLPHGCIARKISVMGYIPKADETLTDFLTISKGEYTSFLTSTVQLVSNKFTQMHKLLFHDQLTGRNPLNLMGSHISKERETETDRGGRHQ
;
A
#
# COMPACT_ATOMS: atom_id res chain seq x y z
N MET A 1 -9.68 4.92 -4.30
CA MET A 1 -8.75 3.96 -3.72
C MET A 1 -7.76 3.57 -4.78
N ALA A 2 -6.53 3.46 -4.40
CA ALA A 2 -5.56 2.75 -5.20
C ALA A 2 -5.92 1.25 -5.22
N THR A 3 -5.39 0.50 -6.16
CA THR A 3 -5.55 -0.95 -6.25
C THR A 3 -4.49 -1.66 -5.40
N TRP A 4 -4.66 -2.93 -5.11
CA TRP A 4 -3.65 -3.70 -4.40
C TRP A 4 -2.28 -3.70 -5.10
N VAL A 5 -2.27 -3.82 -6.44
CA VAL A 5 -1.00 -3.78 -7.19
C VAL A 5 -0.34 -2.41 -7.04
N THR A 6 -1.09 -1.31 -7.15
CA THR A 6 -0.56 0.04 -6.89
C THR A 6 0.06 0.15 -5.49
N HIS A 7 -0.61 -0.36 -4.46
CA HIS A 7 -0.06 -0.40 -3.09
C HIS A 7 1.24 -1.18 -3.02
N LEU A 8 1.32 -2.33 -3.71
CA LEU A 8 2.52 -3.18 -3.68
C LEU A 8 3.67 -2.60 -4.54
N ILE A 9 3.39 -1.88 -5.62
CA ILE A 9 4.42 -1.11 -6.35
C ILE A 9 5.09 -0.09 -5.41
N ILE A 10 4.28 0.63 -4.64
CA ILE A 10 4.79 1.59 -3.65
C ILE A 10 5.55 0.86 -2.53
N ALA A 11 5.02 -0.26 -2.04
CA ALA A 11 5.67 -1.06 -1.01
C ALA A 11 7.05 -1.58 -1.45
N ASP A 12 7.17 -2.13 -2.65
CA ASP A 12 8.44 -2.60 -3.21
C ASP A 12 9.48 -1.46 -3.27
N ALA A 13 9.06 -0.27 -3.75
CA ALA A 13 9.95 0.89 -3.83
C ALA A 13 10.35 1.45 -2.46
N VAL A 14 9.46 1.41 -1.47
CA VAL A 14 9.76 1.79 -0.07
C VAL A 14 10.73 0.79 0.55
N MET A 15 10.53 -0.51 0.38
CA MET A 15 11.42 -1.55 0.92
C MET A 15 12.85 -1.45 0.37
N ASN A 16 13.04 -0.98 -0.86
CA ASN A 16 14.38 -0.70 -1.39
C ASN A 16 15.13 0.37 -0.56
N GLN A 17 14.41 1.29 0.09
CA GLN A 17 15.00 2.29 0.98
C GLN A 17 15.11 1.80 2.43
N PHE A 18 14.32 0.79 2.82
CA PHE A 18 14.29 0.20 4.15
C PHE A 18 14.51 -1.32 4.10
N PRO A 19 15.68 -1.81 3.68
CA PRO A 19 15.92 -3.23 3.39
C PRO A 19 15.88 -4.16 4.62
N LYS A 20 15.76 -3.59 5.82
CA LYS A 20 15.62 -4.35 7.07
C LYS A 20 14.16 -4.63 7.47
N LEU A 21 13.19 -4.07 6.76
CA LEU A 21 11.78 -4.38 7.00
C LEU A 21 11.52 -5.84 6.63
N ASP A 22 10.71 -6.51 7.45
CA ASP A 22 10.17 -7.82 7.08
C ASP A 22 9.28 -7.67 5.85
N ARG A 23 9.68 -8.33 4.76
CA ARG A 23 9.03 -8.17 3.44
C ARG A 23 7.60 -8.67 3.47
N ARG A 24 7.37 -9.85 4.04
CA ARG A 24 6.06 -10.48 4.10
C ARG A 24 5.09 -9.63 4.93
N GLY A 25 5.48 -9.25 6.14
CA GLY A 25 4.68 -8.38 6.99
C GLY A 25 4.33 -7.07 6.32
N PHE A 26 5.31 -6.40 5.71
CA PHE A 26 5.08 -5.11 5.06
C PHE A 26 4.15 -5.21 3.85
N CYS A 27 4.33 -6.21 2.98
CA CYS A 27 3.45 -6.44 1.84
C CYS A 27 2.01 -6.75 2.28
N VAL A 28 1.83 -7.65 3.26
CA VAL A 28 0.50 -8.01 3.76
C VAL A 28 -0.18 -6.83 4.45
N GLY A 29 0.55 -6.04 5.21
CA GLY A 29 0.04 -4.79 5.79
C GLY A 29 -0.52 -3.83 4.73
N ASN A 30 0.13 -3.74 3.56
CA ASN A 30 -0.31 -2.87 2.47
C ASN A 30 -1.62 -3.29 1.78
N ILE A 31 -2.17 -4.47 2.08
CA ILE A 31 -3.50 -4.90 1.61
C ILE A 31 -4.53 -5.07 2.73
N ALA A 32 -4.07 -5.14 3.97
CA ALA A 32 -4.90 -5.48 5.13
C ALA A 32 -6.12 -4.55 5.34
N PRO A 33 -6.05 -3.22 5.13
CA PRO A 33 -7.23 -2.35 5.23
C PRO A 33 -8.39 -2.72 4.31
N ASP A 34 -8.12 -3.37 3.18
CA ASP A 34 -9.13 -3.84 2.23
C ASP A 34 -9.63 -5.27 2.51
N CYS A 35 -9.11 -5.93 3.56
CA CYS A 35 -9.44 -7.32 3.88
C CYS A 35 -10.67 -7.51 4.78
N ASN A 36 -11.54 -6.50 4.87
CA ASN A 36 -12.84 -6.65 5.47
C ASN A 36 -13.71 -7.69 4.74
N VAL A 37 -14.66 -8.30 5.46
CA VAL A 37 -15.53 -9.36 4.93
C VAL A 37 -16.78 -8.73 4.31
N GLU A 38 -17.03 -9.03 3.06
CA GLU A 38 -18.22 -8.62 2.32
C GLU A 38 -19.45 -9.44 2.73
N ASN A 39 -20.65 -8.81 2.65
CA ASN A 39 -21.92 -9.52 2.64
C ASN A 39 -22.17 -10.18 1.27
N GLU A 40 -23.25 -10.97 1.12
CA GLU A 40 -23.54 -11.76 -0.08
C GLU A 40 -23.62 -10.92 -1.37
N ASP A 41 -24.16 -9.74 -1.30
CA ASP A 41 -24.35 -8.84 -2.46
C ASP A 41 -23.27 -7.77 -2.62
N TRP A 42 -22.22 -7.80 -1.80
CA TRP A 42 -21.11 -6.85 -1.81
C TRP A 42 -21.50 -5.38 -1.58
N THR A 43 -22.62 -5.15 -0.93
CA THR A 43 -23.10 -3.80 -0.61
C THR A 43 -22.60 -3.29 0.74
N ALA A 44 -22.26 -4.20 1.66
CA ALA A 44 -21.75 -3.91 2.98
C ALA A 44 -20.52 -4.77 3.33
N PHE A 45 -19.73 -4.30 4.28
CA PHE A 45 -18.49 -4.95 4.71
C PHE A 45 -18.36 -4.93 6.23
N THR A 46 -17.79 -5.99 6.80
CA THR A 46 -17.54 -6.10 8.24
C THR A 46 -16.05 -6.34 8.50
N PRO A 47 -15.38 -5.48 9.30
CA PRO A 47 -15.87 -4.16 9.71
C PRO A 47 -16.07 -3.24 8.52
N SER A 48 -16.77 -2.11 8.73
CA SER A 48 -16.99 -1.17 7.63
C SER A 48 -15.67 -0.58 7.14
N ARG A 49 -15.69 -0.05 5.91
CA ARG A 49 -14.53 0.61 5.34
C ARG A 49 -14.07 1.81 6.19
N GLU A 50 -14.99 2.54 6.77
CA GLU A 50 -14.69 3.67 7.65
C GLU A 50 -13.80 3.22 8.81
N VAL A 51 -14.05 2.05 9.39
CA VAL A 51 -13.23 1.46 10.45
C VAL A 51 -11.86 1.05 9.91
N THR A 52 -11.82 0.25 8.85
CA THR A 52 -10.53 -0.29 8.34
C THR A 52 -9.63 0.79 7.75
N HIS A 53 -10.20 1.83 7.19
CA HIS A 53 -9.43 2.95 6.60
C HIS A 53 -9.32 4.17 7.51
N TRP A 54 -9.74 4.07 8.78
CA TRP A 54 -9.63 5.18 9.74
C TRP A 54 -10.27 6.47 9.25
N MET A 55 -11.40 6.36 8.54
CA MET A 55 -12.10 7.51 7.98
C MET A 55 -13.02 8.13 9.02
N GLN A 56 -12.84 9.41 9.29
CA GLN A 56 -13.72 10.15 10.20
C GLN A 56 -14.91 10.75 9.41
N GLY A 57 -16.05 10.07 9.47
CA GLY A 57 -17.34 10.61 9.08
C GLY A 57 -17.71 10.39 7.60
N GLU A 58 -17.44 11.31 6.71
CA GLU A 58 -17.94 11.22 5.33
C GLU A 58 -17.03 10.40 4.41
N ARG A 59 -17.62 9.59 3.50
CA ARG A 59 -16.93 8.74 2.51
C ARG A 59 -15.83 9.41 1.67
N LYS A 60 -15.78 10.74 1.62
CA LYS A 60 -14.80 11.50 0.83
C LYS A 60 -13.62 12.01 1.65
N LYS A 61 -13.62 11.81 2.96
CA LYS A 61 -12.50 12.24 3.81
C LYS A 61 -11.33 11.29 3.69
N ALA A 62 -10.14 11.86 3.75
CA ALA A 62 -8.91 11.07 3.83
C ALA A 62 -8.87 10.27 5.14
N SER A 63 -8.14 9.18 5.13
CA SER A 63 -7.83 8.41 6.33
C SER A 63 -7.10 9.25 7.36
N ASP A 64 -7.43 9.09 8.65
CA ASP A 64 -6.65 9.64 9.76
C ASP A 64 -5.41 8.77 10.00
N CYS A 65 -4.43 8.94 9.10
CA CYS A 65 -3.20 8.15 9.13
C CYS A 65 -2.41 8.36 10.42
N ASP A 66 -2.38 9.58 10.93
CA ASP A 66 -1.60 9.91 12.12
C ASP A 66 -2.24 9.30 13.39
N ALA A 67 -3.57 9.22 13.49
CA ALA A 67 -4.26 8.51 14.57
C ALA A 67 -3.99 7.00 14.55
N PHE A 68 -3.97 6.36 13.37
CA PHE A 68 -3.56 4.96 13.25
C PHE A 68 -2.12 4.76 13.74
N CYS A 69 -1.19 5.57 13.24
CA CYS A 69 0.22 5.51 13.62
C CYS A 69 0.40 5.67 15.13
N GLN A 70 -0.25 6.68 15.73
CA GLN A 70 -0.18 6.94 17.16
C GLN A 70 -0.67 5.73 17.96
N LYS A 71 -1.84 5.19 17.64
CA LYS A 71 -2.44 4.09 18.39
C LYS A 71 -1.67 2.77 18.25
N TYR A 72 -1.38 2.32 17.00
CA TYR A 72 -0.86 0.97 16.76
C TYR A 72 0.67 0.87 16.72
N ILE A 73 1.36 1.97 16.42
CA ILE A 73 2.82 1.93 16.29
C ILE A 73 3.50 2.61 17.50
N VAL A 74 3.05 3.81 17.88
CA VAL A 74 3.71 4.58 18.94
C VAL A 74 3.29 4.09 20.33
N GLU A 75 1.98 4.07 20.62
CA GLU A 75 1.44 3.71 21.95
C GLU A 75 1.57 2.21 22.24
N HIS A 76 1.51 1.36 21.19
CA HIS A 76 1.60 -0.08 21.35
C HIS A 76 3.01 -0.64 21.08
N ARG A 77 4.02 0.21 20.93
CA ARG A 77 5.40 -0.23 20.60
C ARG A 77 5.92 -1.36 21.51
N ASP A 78 5.64 -1.30 22.80
CA ASP A 78 6.10 -2.30 23.77
C ASP A 78 5.31 -3.63 23.69
N LYS A 79 4.21 -3.66 22.94
CA LYS A 79 3.39 -4.87 22.71
C LYS A 79 3.72 -5.56 21.41
N ILE A 80 4.44 -4.92 20.49
CA ILE A 80 4.87 -5.50 19.21
C ILE A 80 5.90 -6.58 19.50
N LYS A 81 5.61 -7.81 19.06
CA LYS A 81 6.36 -9.00 19.45
C LYS A 81 7.35 -9.49 18.40
N SER A 82 7.22 -9.04 17.16
CA SER A 82 8.05 -9.52 16.05
C SER A 82 8.35 -8.43 15.03
N ALA A 83 9.38 -8.65 14.21
CA ALA A 83 9.70 -7.80 13.07
C ALA A 83 8.59 -7.86 12.01
N GLU A 84 7.95 -9.03 11.82
CA GLU A 84 6.82 -9.21 10.91
C GLU A 84 5.62 -8.36 11.34
N GLU A 85 5.25 -8.40 12.64
CA GLU A 85 4.15 -7.59 13.18
C GLU A 85 4.42 -6.08 13.00
N TYR A 86 5.64 -5.63 13.32
CA TYR A 86 6.03 -4.24 13.14
C TYR A 86 5.96 -3.81 11.66
N ALA A 87 6.50 -4.62 10.77
CA ALA A 87 6.46 -4.36 9.34
C ALA A 87 5.02 -4.36 8.80
N PHE A 88 4.16 -5.26 9.30
CA PHE A 88 2.74 -5.29 8.98
C PHE A 88 2.03 -3.98 9.38
N LEU A 89 2.25 -3.47 10.58
CA LEU A 89 1.68 -2.21 11.03
C LEU A 89 2.17 -1.02 10.20
N LEU A 90 3.45 -1.02 9.81
CA LEU A 90 4.00 -0.02 8.88
C LEU A 90 3.37 -0.15 7.48
N GLY A 91 3.14 -1.37 7.01
CA GLY A 91 2.44 -1.62 5.74
C GLY A 91 1.01 -1.11 5.76
N TYR A 92 0.30 -1.35 6.87
CA TYR A 92 -1.06 -0.82 7.08
C TYR A 92 -1.06 0.72 7.02
N TYR A 93 -0.14 1.35 7.74
CA TYR A 93 0.04 2.80 7.72
C TYR A 93 0.38 3.33 6.31
N SER A 94 1.26 2.64 5.58
CA SER A 94 1.59 2.94 4.18
C SER A 94 0.36 2.90 3.27
N HIS A 95 -0.50 1.87 3.42
CA HIS A 95 -1.77 1.78 2.69
C HIS A 95 -2.66 3.00 2.91
N LEU A 96 -2.86 3.38 4.18
CA LEU A 96 -3.70 4.55 4.51
C LEU A 96 -3.17 5.83 3.87
N MET A 97 -1.86 6.06 3.94
CA MET A 97 -1.20 7.20 3.30
C MET A 97 -1.33 7.17 1.77
N THR A 98 -1.17 5.99 1.18
CA THR A 98 -1.31 5.81 -0.28
C THR A 98 -2.72 6.12 -0.74
N ASP A 99 -3.74 5.65 -0.03
CA ASP A 99 -5.14 5.94 -0.35
C ASP A 99 -5.46 7.44 -0.19
N ALA A 100 -4.97 8.09 0.87
CA ALA A 100 -5.11 9.53 1.06
C ALA A 100 -4.43 10.32 -0.08
N ALA A 101 -3.20 9.94 -0.44
CA ALA A 101 -2.47 10.55 -1.55
C ALA A 101 -3.19 10.34 -2.89
N PHE A 102 -3.74 9.14 -3.14
CA PHE A 102 -4.49 8.87 -4.36
C PHE A 102 -5.78 9.69 -4.45
N GLN A 103 -6.50 9.87 -3.32
CA GLN A 103 -7.69 10.72 -3.27
C GLN A 103 -7.35 12.19 -3.57
N ALA A 104 -6.24 12.70 -3.07
CA ALA A 104 -5.75 14.04 -3.37
C ALA A 104 -5.32 14.15 -4.85
N PHE A 105 -4.55 13.19 -5.34
CA PHE A 105 -4.05 13.13 -6.71
C PHE A 105 -5.18 13.16 -7.75
N ILE A 106 -6.22 12.31 -7.60
CA ILE A 106 -7.30 12.26 -8.60
C ILE A 106 -8.17 13.53 -8.63
N ARG A 107 -8.09 14.36 -7.58
CA ARG A 107 -8.84 15.62 -7.46
C ARG A 107 -7.97 16.87 -7.61
N ASP A 108 -6.68 16.71 -7.87
CA ASP A 108 -5.80 17.84 -8.16
C ASP A 108 -6.35 18.65 -9.34
N GLU A 109 -6.46 19.98 -9.16
CA GLU A 109 -7.10 20.85 -10.14
C GLU A 109 -6.39 20.84 -11.49
N ASN A 110 -5.06 20.83 -11.51
CA ASN A 110 -4.30 20.84 -12.76
C ASN A 110 -4.47 19.52 -13.50
N ARG A 111 -4.46 18.40 -12.74
CA ARG A 111 -4.73 17.09 -13.29
C ARG A 111 -6.16 16.98 -13.83
N VAL A 112 -7.15 17.44 -13.09
CA VAL A 112 -8.55 17.47 -13.54
C VAL A 112 -8.68 18.27 -14.85
N LYS A 113 -8.06 19.44 -14.95
CA LYS A 113 -8.01 20.22 -16.20
C LYS A 113 -7.35 19.45 -17.35
N ALA A 114 -6.27 18.73 -17.09
CA ALA A 114 -5.60 17.90 -18.10
C ALA A 114 -6.49 16.75 -18.60
N VAL A 115 -7.21 16.07 -17.69
CA VAL A 115 -8.18 15.03 -18.05
C VAL A 115 -9.32 15.63 -18.88
N TRP A 116 -9.86 16.79 -18.48
CA TRP A 116 -10.91 17.48 -19.24
C TRP A 116 -10.46 17.86 -20.64
N LYS A 117 -9.21 18.27 -20.80
CA LYS A 117 -8.65 18.54 -22.14
C LYS A 117 -8.71 17.27 -23.00
N ARG A 118 -8.23 16.12 -22.49
CA ARG A 118 -8.30 14.82 -23.20
C ARG A 118 -9.74 14.41 -23.53
N ILE A 119 -10.69 14.61 -22.60
CA ILE A 119 -12.12 14.33 -22.83
C ILE A 119 -12.69 15.19 -23.96
N LYS A 120 -12.37 16.48 -24.01
CA LYS A 120 -12.82 17.38 -25.08
C LYS A 120 -12.22 17.05 -26.45
N GLU A 121 -11.03 16.48 -26.49
CA GLU A 121 -10.34 16.04 -27.70
C GLU A 121 -10.79 14.62 -28.14
N ASN A 122 -11.47 13.88 -27.28
CA ASN A 122 -11.98 12.53 -27.59
C ASN A 122 -13.25 12.62 -28.44
N SER A 123 -13.28 11.94 -29.59
CA SER A 123 -14.38 12.01 -30.56
C SER A 123 -15.75 11.57 -30.04
N GLU A 124 -15.77 10.62 -29.07
CA GLU A 124 -17.00 10.08 -28.50
C GLU A 124 -17.54 10.91 -27.33
N LEU A 125 -16.63 11.50 -26.53
CA LEU A 125 -16.98 12.17 -25.27
C LEU A 125 -17.11 13.69 -25.43
N SER A 126 -16.53 14.28 -26.47
CA SER A 126 -16.54 15.73 -26.71
C SER A 126 -17.96 16.35 -26.75
N GLN A 127 -18.92 15.63 -27.32
CA GLN A 127 -20.31 16.08 -27.35
C GLN A 127 -21.02 15.89 -26.01
N GLN A 128 -20.69 14.81 -25.29
CA GLN A 128 -21.34 14.44 -24.01
C GLN A 128 -20.91 15.37 -22.86
N CYS A 129 -19.75 15.99 -22.95
CA CYS A 129 -19.22 16.88 -21.90
C CYS A 129 -19.71 18.32 -22.00
N THR A 130 -20.49 18.67 -23.03
CA THR A 130 -20.98 20.04 -23.24
C THR A 130 -21.86 20.49 -22.07
N GLY A 131 -21.54 21.65 -21.47
CA GLY A 131 -22.27 22.23 -20.34
C GLY A 131 -22.03 21.55 -18.98
N MET A 132 -21.13 20.58 -18.91
CA MET A 132 -20.76 19.96 -17.63
C MET A 132 -19.69 20.77 -16.92
N GLU A 133 -19.77 20.80 -15.59
CA GLU A 133 -18.73 21.37 -14.73
C GLU A 133 -17.45 20.51 -14.80
N GLU A 134 -16.27 21.17 -14.93
CA GLU A 134 -14.97 20.50 -15.06
C GLU A 134 -14.45 19.98 -13.71
N THR A 135 -15.14 18.98 -13.16
CA THR A 135 -14.79 18.34 -11.88
C THR A 135 -14.47 16.86 -12.07
N TRP A 136 -13.77 16.27 -11.10
CA TRP A 136 -13.57 14.83 -11.04
C TRP A 136 -14.88 14.04 -10.96
N ASP A 137 -15.89 14.58 -10.27
CA ASP A 137 -17.20 13.91 -10.15
C ASP A 137 -17.93 13.88 -11.50
N SER A 138 -17.77 14.90 -12.32
CA SER A 138 -18.29 14.92 -13.70
C SER A 138 -17.53 13.95 -14.62
N ILE A 139 -16.21 13.85 -14.47
CA ILE A 139 -15.41 12.82 -15.19
C ILE A 139 -15.92 11.41 -14.89
N LYS A 140 -16.27 11.12 -13.63
CA LYS A 140 -16.83 9.80 -13.24
C LYS A 140 -18.19 9.50 -13.90
N LYS A 141 -18.95 10.50 -14.28
CA LYS A 141 -20.21 10.33 -15.01
C LYS A 141 -19.97 10.02 -16.49
N LEU A 142 -18.94 10.65 -17.10
CA LEU A 142 -18.60 10.44 -18.50
C LEU A 142 -17.85 9.14 -18.73
N VAL A 143 -16.88 8.83 -17.87
CA VAL A 143 -16.03 7.64 -17.98
C VAL A 143 -16.40 6.65 -16.90
N SER A 144 -16.91 5.49 -17.27
CA SER A 144 -17.32 4.43 -16.35
C SER A 144 -16.21 4.00 -15.40
N LYS A 145 -16.55 3.41 -14.25
CA LYS A 145 -15.55 2.85 -13.33
C LYS A 145 -14.67 1.82 -14.05
N GLY A 146 -15.25 0.95 -14.87
CA GLY A 146 -14.52 -0.06 -15.65
C GLY A 146 -13.51 0.59 -16.60
N GLY A 147 -13.91 1.65 -17.34
CA GLY A 147 -13.01 2.38 -18.24
C GLY A 147 -11.80 2.97 -17.50
N ARG A 148 -12.04 3.64 -16.36
CA ARG A 148 -10.94 4.20 -15.54
C ARG A 148 -10.04 3.13 -14.94
N MET A 149 -10.61 1.99 -14.51
CA MET A 149 -9.82 0.88 -13.96
C MET A 149 -9.00 0.16 -15.01
N ARG A 150 -9.52 0.05 -16.23
CA ARG A 150 -8.81 -0.56 -17.36
C ARG A 150 -7.47 0.13 -17.63
N GLU A 151 -7.41 1.46 -17.54
CA GLU A 151 -6.17 2.22 -17.71
C GLU A 151 -5.15 1.87 -16.62
N ILE A 152 -5.58 1.84 -15.36
CA ILE A 152 -4.73 1.48 -14.23
C ILE A 152 -4.25 0.02 -14.35
N TYR A 153 -5.15 -0.92 -14.62
CA TYR A 153 -4.82 -2.34 -14.76
C TYR A 153 -3.82 -2.61 -15.89
N THR A 154 -3.87 -1.85 -16.98
CA THR A 154 -2.88 -1.94 -18.05
C THR A 154 -1.49 -1.53 -17.56
N LEU A 155 -1.37 -0.40 -16.83
CA LEU A 155 -0.10 0.05 -16.26
C LEU A 155 0.44 -0.92 -15.19
N GLU A 156 -0.43 -1.49 -14.39
CA GLU A 156 -0.08 -2.48 -13.37
C GLU A 156 0.38 -3.81 -13.97
N ALA A 157 -0.29 -4.25 -15.04
CA ALA A 157 0.11 -5.47 -15.75
C ALA A 157 1.49 -5.31 -16.41
N GLU A 158 1.76 -4.16 -17.03
CA GLU A 158 3.10 -3.83 -17.55
C GLU A 158 4.16 -3.87 -16.44
N TYR A 159 3.85 -3.31 -15.26
CA TYR A 159 4.76 -3.34 -14.13
C TYR A 159 5.05 -4.78 -13.66
N LEU A 160 4.02 -5.58 -13.41
CA LEU A 160 4.17 -6.95 -12.92
C LEU A 160 4.91 -7.85 -13.91
N GLN A 161 4.76 -7.61 -15.21
CA GLN A 161 5.52 -8.33 -16.25
C GLN A 161 7.03 -8.02 -16.18
N GLN A 162 7.37 -6.77 -15.82
CA GLN A 162 8.77 -6.32 -15.72
C GLN A 162 9.38 -6.65 -14.35
N HIS A 163 8.56 -6.90 -13.32
CA HIS A 163 8.97 -7.13 -11.93
C HIS A 163 8.39 -8.46 -11.41
N PRO A 164 8.88 -9.61 -11.87
CA PRO A 164 8.40 -10.92 -11.41
C PRO A 164 8.70 -11.19 -9.92
N ASP A 165 9.59 -10.41 -9.33
CA ASP A 165 9.95 -10.40 -7.91
C ASP A 165 9.09 -9.45 -7.06
N SER A 166 8.08 -8.80 -7.65
CA SER A 166 7.15 -7.92 -6.92
C SER A 166 6.52 -8.63 -5.73
N GLY A 167 6.40 -7.93 -4.60
CA GLY A 167 5.73 -8.42 -3.41
C GLY A 167 4.29 -8.86 -3.66
N TYR A 168 3.61 -8.30 -4.66
CA TYR A 168 2.30 -8.78 -5.06
C TYR A 168 2.32 -10.23 -5.54
N LEU A 169 3.29 -10.58 -6.38
CA LEU A 169 3.43 -11.92 -6.94
C LEU A 169 4.05 -12.92 -5.96
N THR A 170 5.02 -12.48 -5.14
CA THR A 170 5.82 -13.36 -4.29
C THR A 170 5.27 -13.51 -2.87
N GLU A 171 4.63 -12.47 -2.31
CA GLU A 171 4.15 -12.48 -0.93
C GLU A 171 2.63 -12.55 -0.83
N ILE A 172 1.89 -11.87 -1.72
CA ILE A 172 0.44 -11.76 -1.60
C ILE A 172 -0.27 -12.94 -2.27
N LEU A 173 -0.08 -13.14 -3.58
CA LEU A 173 -0.83 -14.19 -4.30
C LEU A 173 -0.65 -15.62 -3.75
N PRO A 174 0.55 -16.03 -3.29
CA PRO A 174 0.75 -17.38 -2.73
C PRO A 174 0.28 -17.50 -1.28
N LEU A 175 -0.10 -16.40 -0.60
CA LEU A 175 -0.41 -16.41 0.82
C LEU A 175 -1.63 -17.28 1.15
N LYS A 176 -1.47 -18.22 2.09
CA LYS A 176 -2.55 -19.12 2.55
C LYS A 176 -3.00 -18.84 3.97
N GLU A 177 -2.10 -18.26 4.78
CA GLU A 177 -2.36 -17.91 6.18
C GLU A 177 -1.48 -16.75 6.58
N PHE A 178 -1.98 -15.93 7.51
CA PHE A 178 -1.24 -14.82 8.11
C PHE A 178 -1.78 -14.55 9.52
N PRO A 179 -0.93 -14.19 10.49
CA PRO A 179 -1.37 -13.84 11.83
C PRO A 179 -2.31 -12.63 11.87
N ASP A 180 -3.23 -12.62 12.82
CA ASP A 180 -4.17 -11.51 13.01
C ASP A 180 -3.54 -10.46 13.93
N TYR A 181 -2.90 -9.44 13.37
CA TYR A 181 -2.23 -8.37 14.12
C TYR A 181 -3.11 -7.14 14.38
N ILE A 182 -4.31 -7.11 13.82
CA ILE A 182 -5.28 -6.02 14.00
C ILE A 182 -6.55 -6.57 14.66
N ASP A 183 -6.90 -6.02 15.81
CA ASP A 183 -7.94 -6.49 16.71
C ASP A 183 -9.38 -6.37 16.16
N TYR A 184 -9.62 -5.49 15.20
CA TYR A 184 -10.93 -5.34 14.58
C TYR A 184 -11.12 -6.10 13.27
N LEU A 185 -10.06 -6.68 12.70
CA LEU A 185 -10.19 -7.52 11.51
C LEU A 185 -10.62 -8.95 11.92
N PRO A 186 -11.60 -9.55 11.23
CA PRO A 186 -12.03 -10.91 11.51
C PRO A 186 -10.90 -11.92 11.31
N HIS A 187 -10.89 -12.96 12.12
CA HIS A 187 -9.88 -14.02 12.06
C HIS A 187 -9.76 -14.61 10.65
N GLY A 188 -8.51 -14.68 10.15
CA GLY A 188 -8.17 -15.26 8.84
C GLY A 188 -8.72 -14.49 7.63
N CYS A 189 -9.27 -13.28 7.84
CA CYS A 189 -9.88 -12.49 6.75
C CYS A 189 -8.91 -12.11 5.64
N ILE A 190 -7.62 -11.92 5.96
CA ILE A 190 -6.59 -11.54 4.98
C ILE A 190 -6.42 -12.64 3.93
N ALA A 191 -6.12 -13.86 4.35
CA ALA A 191 -5.94 -15.00 3.43
C ALA A 191 -7.24 -15.30 2.65
N ARG A 192 -8.41 -15.22 3.33
CA ARG A 192 -9.70 -15.33 2.69
C ARG A 192 -9.89 -14.27 1.58
N LYS A 193 -9.60 -13.00 1.88
CA LYS A 193 -9.78 -11.93 0.89
C LYS A 193 -8.86 -12.10 -0.32
N ILE A 194 -7.63 -12.57 -0.11
CA ILE A 194 -6.70 -12.86 -1.20
C ILE A 194 -7.28 -13.97 -2.10
N SER A 195 -7.87 -15.01 -1.53
CA SER A 195 -8.49 -16.09 -2.34
C SER A 195 -9.66 -15.60 -3.20
N VAL A 196 -10.30 -14.50 -2.83
CA VAL A 196 -11.46 -13.92 -3.52
C VAL A 196 -11.05 -12.81 -4.49
N MET A 197 -10.09 -11.97 -4.14
CA MET A 197 -9.72 -10.77 -4.88
C MET A 197 -8.30 -10.80 -5.45
N GLY A 198 -7.48 -11.79 -5.09
CA GLY A 198 -6.12 -11.92 -5.60
C GLY A 198 -6.13 -12.38 -7.06
N TYR A 199 -5.91 -11.45 -8.01
CA TYR A 199 -5.79 -11.75 -9.43
C TYR A 199 -4.70 -10.88 -10.06
N ILE A 200 -4.08 -11.39 -11.10
CA ILE A 200 -3.11 -10.62 -11.89
C ILE A 200 -3.90 -9.79 -12.92
N PRO A 201 -3.80 -8.44 -12.87
CA PRO A 201 -4.42 -7.60 -13.87
C PRO A 201 -3.87 -7.92 -15.25
N LYS A 202 -4.70 -7.74 -16.29
CA LYS A 202 -4.30 -7.93 -17.67
C LYS A 202 -4.17 -6.59 -18.36
N ALA A 203 -3.10 -6.42 -19.12
CA ALA A 203 -2.95 -5.28 -20.01
C ALA A 203 -4.02 -5.35 -21.12
N ASP A 204 -4.56 -4.20 -21.45
CA ASP A 204 -5.42 -4.07 -22.61
C ASP A 204 -4.59 -3.58 -23.79
N GLU A 205 -4.22 -4.50 -24.68
CA GLU A 205 -3.42 -4.21 -25.87
C GLU A 205 -4.12 -3.27 -26.86
N THR A 206 -5.43 -3.09 -26.73
CA THR A 206 -6.22 -2.18 -27.57
C THR A 206 -6.25 -0.76 -27.03
N LEU A 207 -5.71 -0.52 -25.83
CA LEU A 207 -5.69 0.78 -25.19
C LEU A 207 -4.56 1.65 -25.78
N THR A 208 -4.90 2.49 -26.74
CA THR A 208 -3.97 3.43 -27.36
C THR A 208 -3.87 4.75 -26.61
N ASP A 209 -4.99 5.17 -26.00
CA ASP A 209 -5.13 6.46 -25.36
C ASP A 209 -5.56 6.34 -23.90
N PHE A 210 -4.73 6.87 -23.02
CA PHE A 210 -5.02 6.99 -21.59
C PHE A 210 -5.79 8.28 -21.31
N LEU A 211 -7.09 8.16 -21.11
CA LEU A 211 -8.01 9.29 -20.96
C LEU A 211 -7.97 9.89 -19.55
N THR A 212 -8.11 9.04 -18.53
CA THR A 212 -8.27 9.50 -17.15
C THR A 212 -6.99 9.48 -16.33
N ILE A 213 -5.98 8.70 -16.74
CA ILE A 213 -4.67 8.68 -16.10
C ILE A 213 -3.60 8.31 -17.12
N SER A 214 -2.74 9.26 -17.47
CA SER A 214 -1.59 8.96 -18.35
C SER A 214 -0.50 8.20 -17.58
N LYS A 215 0.38 7.51 -18.35
CA LYS A 215 1.55 6.82 -17.78
C LYS A 215 2.45 7.77 -16.97
N GLY A 216 2.67 9.00 -17.47
CA GLY A 216 3.45 10.02 -16.75
C GLY A 216 2.78 10.49 -15.47
N GLU A 217 1.46 10.72 -15.46
CA GLU A 217 0.70 11.05 -14.25
C GLU A 217 0.76 9.93 -13.21
N TYR A 218 0.62 8.67 -13.64
CA TYR A 218 0.71 7.50 -12.75
C TYR A 218 2.09 7.36 -12.14
N THR A 219 3.16 7.46 -12.95
CA THR A 219 4.54 7.41 -12.48
C THR A 219 4.85 8.53 -11.48
N SER A 220 4.38 9.75 -11.76
CA SER A 220 4.55 10.89 -10.84
C SER A 220 3.82 10.66 -9.51
N PHE A 221 2.61 10.09 -9.55
CA PHE A 221 1.87 9.70 -8.34
C PHE A 221 2.65 8.65 -7.54
N LEU A 222 3.13 7.59 -8.17
CA LEU A 222 3.92 6.55 -7.50
C LEU A 222 5.16 7.15 -6.82
N THR A 223 5.95 7.93 -7.56
CA THR A 223 7.19 8.54 -7.06
C THR A 223 6.94 9.46 -5.88
N SER A 224 5.95 10.35 -5.98
CA SER A 224 5.62 11.28 -4.89
C SER A 224 5.08 10.54 -3.65
N THR A 225 4.33 9.47 -3.84
CA THR A 225 3.78 8.67 -2.74
C THR A 225 4.88 7.86 -2.04
N VAL A 226 5.80 7.26 -2.79
CA VAL A 226 6.99 6.60 -2.21
C VAL A 226 7.79 7.59 -1.35
N GLN A 227 8.02 8.81 -1.85
CA GLN A 227 8.73 9.84 -1.09
C GLN A 227 7.97 10.24 0.18
N LEU A 228 6.64 10.39 0.10
CA LEU A 228 5.78 10.70 1.25
C LEU A 228 5.91 9.63 2.34
N VAL A 229 5.73 8.36 1.98
CA VAL A 229 5.79 7.22 2.90
C VAL A 229 7.19 7.12 3.52
N SER A 230 8.24 7.20 2.71
CA SER A 230 9.63 7.10 3.16
C SER A 230 10.02 8.23 4.12
N ASN A 231 9.57 9.45 3.84
CA ASN A 231 9.80 10.60 4.72
C ASN A 231 9.10 10.41 6.08
N LYS A 232 7.85 9.95 6.07
CA LYS A 232 7.09 9.67 7.30
C LYS A 232 7.76 8.57 8.13
N PHE A 233 8.22 7.49 7.50
CA PHE A 233 8.96 6.43 8.20
C PHE A 233 10.27 6.94 8.80
N THR A 234 11.01 7.75 8.07
CA THR A 234 12.25 8.36 8.58
C THR A 234 11.99 9.30 9.76
N GLN A 235 10.92 10.11 9.70
CA GLN A 235 10.53 11.00 10.80
C GLN A 235 10.12 10.20 12.05
N MET A 236 9.27 9.20 11.86
CA MET A 236 8.82 8.32 12.93
C MET A 236 9.99 7.57 13.57
N HIS A 237 10.91 7.05 12.78
CA HIS A 237 12.12 6.41 13.27
C HIS A 237 12.93 7.36 14.15
N LYS A 238 13.14 8.61 13.73
CA LYS A 238 13.85 9.60 14.54
C LYS A 238 13.15 9.87 15.88
N LEU A 239 11.82 10.00 15.88
CA LEU A 239 11.04 10.22 17.10
C LEU A 239 11.12 9.03 18.07
N LEU A 240 10.98 7.81 17.56
CA LEU A 240 11.02 6.59 18.37
C LEU A 240 12.43 6.30 18.95
N PHE A 241 13.48 6.79 18.30
CA PHE A 241 14.88 6.56 18.71
C PHE A 241 15.52 7.71 19.47
N HIS A 242 14.97 8.93 19.44
CA HIS A 242 15.43 10.01 20.32
C HIS A 242 15.13 9.72 21.81
N ASP A 243 14.17 8.82 22.07
CA ASP A 243 13.81 8.33 23.42
C ASP A 243 14.72 7.17 23.93
N GLN A 244 15.93 7.00 23.37
CA GLN A 244 16.85 5.90 23.70
C GLN A 244 17.41 5.91 25.14
N LEU A 245 16.92 6.74 26.04
CA LEU A 245 17.29 6.67 27.47
C LEU A 245 16.60 5.50 28.21
N THR A 246 15.69 4.75 27.59
CA THR A 246 14.93 3.67 28.25
C THR A 246 15.22 2.24 27.78
N GLY A 247 16.19 2.02 26.90
CA GLY A 247 16.80 0.68 26.67
C GLY A 247 15.93 -0.41 26.02
N ARG A 248 14.73 -0.13 25.52
CA ARG A 248 13.86 -1.10 24.84
C ARG A 248 13.50 -0.61 23.45
N ASN A 249 14.19 -1.17 22.44
CA ASN A 249 13.98 -0.83 21.04
C ASN A 249 13.47 -2.05 20.27
N PRO A 250 12.23 -2.06 19.76
CA PRO A 250 11.72 -3.17 18.95
C PRO A 250 12.53 -3.43 17.68
N LEU A 251 13.27 -2.42 17.18
CA LEU A 251 14.18 -2.59 16.04
C LEU A 251 15.51 -3.27 16.38
N ASN A 252 15.88 -3.43 17.65
CA ASN A 252 17.03 -4.27 18.04
C ASN A 252 16.74 -5.76 17.84
N LEU A 253 15.49 -6.18 17.67
CA LEU A 253 15.12 -7.54 17.25
C LEU A 253 15.61 -7.87 15.81
N MET A 254 15.95 -6.87 15.01
CA MET A 254 16.50 -7.04 13.66
C MET A 254 18.02 -7.32 13.63
N GLY A 255 18.74 -7.15 14.74
CA GLY A 255 20.21 -7.20 14.76
C GLY A 255 20.86 -8.34 15.53
N SER A 256 20.12 -9.16 16.30
CA SER A 256 20.72 -10.09 17.26
C SER A 256 20.92 -11.54 16.79
N HIS A 257 20.58 -11.89 15.54
CA HIS A 257 20.77 -13.27 15.04
C HIS A 257 21.98 -13.50 14.14
N ILE A 258 22.87 -12.51 13.92
CA ILE A 258 24.04 -12.70 13.02
C ILE A 258 25.39 -12.74 13.77
N SER A 259 25.44 -12.63 15.10
CA SER A 259 26.71 -12.52 15.83
C SER A 259 27.04 -13.67 16.80
N LYS A 260 26.44 -14.85 16.68
CA LYS A 260 26.78 -15.99 17.58
C LYS A 260 27.30 -17.27 16.94
N GLU A 261 27.67 -17.25 15.66
CA GLU A 261 28.25 -18.45 15.01
C GLU A 261 29.67 -18.27 14.47
N ARG A 262 30.48 -17.39 15.02
CA ARG A 262 31.91 -17.24 14.63
C ARG A 262 32.88 -17.03 15.78
N GLU A 263 32.69 -17.71 16.89
CA GLU A 263 33.73 -17.77 17.95
C GLU A 263 33.74 -19.11 18.67
N THR A 264 33.91 -20.23 17.96
CA THR A 264 34.37 -21.49 18.57
C THR A 264 35.04 -22.37 17.52
N GLU A 265 36.20 -21.97 16.99
CA GLU A 265 37.10 -22.91 16.33
C GLU A 265 38.50 -22.25 16.09
N THR A 266 39.18 -21.91 17.16
CA THR A 266 40.65 -21.79 17.17
C THR A 266 41.15 -21.83 18.59
N ASP A 267 41.25 -23.00 19.18
CA ASP A 267 42.30 -23.33 20.12
C ASP A 267 42.28 -24.82 20.50
N ARG A 268 42.96 -25.66 19.77
CA ARG A 268 43.54 -26.95 20.23
C ARG A 268 44.54 -27.49 19.21
N GLY A 269 45.78 -27.19 19.42
CA GLY A 269 46.83 -27.80 18.63
C GLY A 269 48.22 -27.31 19.00
N GLY A 270 48.64 -27.62 20.20
CA GLY A 270 50.02 -27.38 20.61
C GLY A 270 50.47 -28.27 21.75
N ARG A 271 51.36 -29.19 21.43
CA ARG A 271 52.32 -29.98 22.23
C ARG A 271 52.06 -31.46 22.29
N HIS A 272 52.87 -32.20 21.59
CA HIS A 272 53.90 -33.07 22.20
C HIS A 272 54.69 -33.82 21.11
N GLN A 273 56.02 -33.64 21.19
CA GLN A 273 57.16 -34.49 20.79
C GLN A 273 57.32 -34.82 19.31
#